data_f8bea5e1d063dad61be2931d04f13f25
#
_entry.id   f8bea5e1d063dad61be2931d04f13f25
#
_cell.length_a   1.000
_cell.length_b   1.000
_cell.length_c   1.000
_cell.angle_alpha   90.00
_cell.angle_beta   90.00
_cell.angle_gamma   90.00
#
_symmetry.space_group_name_H-M   'P 1'
#
loop_
_entity.id
_entity.type
_entity.pdbx_description
1 polymer ?
#
loop_
_entity_poly.entity_id
_entity_poly.type
_entity_poly.pdbx_seq_one_letter_code
_entity_poly.pdbx_strand_id
1 'polypeptide(L)'
;MNTMTISKDNTPSISLIDDVIHGRLRLGIMAYLSSVSPASFPELIRKTETSNGNLSTHLTKLESAGYVRQEKGYSGKRPQTLVHITEEGRAAWIIYLNTMKLLLNA
;
A
#
# COMPACT_ATOMS: atom_id res chain seq x y z
N MET A 1 -24.48 4.36 -6.46
CA MET A 1 -24.27 2.92 -6.39
C MET A 1 -23.00 2.54 -7.15
N ASN A 2 -22.14 1.82 -6.51
CA ASN A 2 -20.93 1.39 -7.17
C ASN A 2 -21.12 0.02 -7.78
N THR A 3 -21.23 0.01 -9.09
CA THR A 3 -21.13 -1.24 -9.83
C THR A 3 -19.74 -1.36 -10.38
N MET A 4 -19.16 -2.54 -10.24
CA MET A 4 -17.85 -2.81 -10.79
C MET A 4 -17.95 -2.77 -12.31
N THR A 5 -17.00 -2.09 -12.95
CA THR A 5 -16.93 -2.05 -14.41
C THR A 5 -16.56 -3.44 -14.92
N ILE A 6 -17.38 -3.96 -15.82
CA ILE A 6 -17.20 -5.31 -16.37
C ILE A 6 -17.01 -5.21 -17.87
N SER A 7 -16.04 -5.94 -18.41
CA SER A 7 -15.83 -6.01 -19.85
C SER A 7 -16.88 -6.89 -20.53
N LYS A 8 -16.86 -6.92 -21.87
CA LYS A 8 -17.87 -7.64 -22.66
C LYS A 8 -17.96 -9.12 -22.36
N ASP A 9 -16.89 -9.72 -21.85
CA ASP A 9 -16.83 -11.15 -21.52
C ASP A 9 -17.11 -11.41 -20.05
N ASN A 10 -17.69 -10.44 -19.32
CA ASN A 10 -18.03 -10.51 -17.91
C ASN A 10 -16.81 -10.58 -16.97
N THR A 11 -15.62 -10.22 -17.45
CA THR A 11 -14.47 -10.07 -16.56
C THR A 11 -14.38 -8.64 -16.04
N PRO A 12 -13.90 -8.41 -14.83
CA PRO A 12 -13.66 -7.06 -14.33
C PRO A 12 -12.62 -6.35 -15.20
N SER A 13 -12.81 -5.05 -15.39
CA SER A 13 -11.87 -4.23 -16.13
C SER A 13 -10.57 -4.04 -15.34
N ILE A 14 -9.44 -4.11 -16.02
CA ILE A 14 -8.13 -3.82 -15.42
C ILE A 14 -8.03 -2.38 -14.93
N SER A 15 -8.89 -1.48 -15.43
CA SER A 15 -8.93 -0.09 -14.96
C SER A 15 -9.33 0.03 -13.49
N LEU A 16 -9.88 -1.04 -12.90
CA LEU A 16 -10.22 -1.07 -11.48
C LEU A 16 -9.01 -1.32 -10.58
N ILE A 17 -7.88 -1.74 -11.16
CA ILE A 17 -6.66 -1.96 -10.39
C ILE A 17 -6.13 -0.61 -9.92
N ASP A 18 -5.89 -0.48 -8.62
CA ASP A 18 -5.35 0.74 -8.03
C ASP A 18 -3.87 0.88 -8.42
N ASP A 19 -3.57 1.87 -9.26
CA ASP A 19 -2.21 2.10 -9.76
C ASP A 19 -1.25 2.54 -8.66
N VAL A 20 -1.76 3.12 -7.59
CA VAL A 20 -0.90 3.54 -6.47
C VAL A 20 -0.41 2.32 -5.71
N ILE A 21 -1.27 1.33 -5.51
CA ILE A 21 -0.89 0.09 -4.82
C ILE A 21 -0.18 -0.88 -5.76
N HIS A 22 -0.62 -0.91 -7.02
CA HIS A 22 -0.13 -1.91 -7.97
C HIS A 22 1.30 -1.62 -8.40
N GLY A 23 2.22 -2.32 -7.80
CA GLY A 23 3.65 -2.21 -8.04
C GLY A 23 4.36 -2.98 -6.95
N ARG A 24 5.43 -3.66 -7.30
CA ARG A 24 6.11 -4.59 -6.40
C ARG A 24 6.35 -4.01 -5.01
N LEU A 25 6.96 -2.84 -4.94
CA LEU A 25 7.37 -2.26 -3.67
C LEU A 25 6.18 -1.70 -2.89
N ARG A 26 5.31 -0.94 -3.55
CA ARG A 26 4.15 -0.36 -2.87
C ARG A 26 3.16 -1.44 -2.43
N LEU A 27 3.00 -2.48 -3.25
CA LEU A 27 2.21 -3.65 -2.86
C LEU A 27 2.79 -4.30 -1.61
N GLY A 28 4.10 -4.50 -1.57
CA GLY A 28 4.78 -5.09 -0.42
C GLY A 28 4.63 -4.25 0.84
N ILE A 29 4.74 -2.93 0.72
CA ILE A 29 4.55 -2.00 1.84
C ILE A 29 3.12 -2.12 2.39
N MET A 30 2.13 -2.04 1.51
CA MET A 30 0.73 -2.11 1.94
C MET A 30 0.39 -3.46 2.54
N ALA A 31 0.88 -4.54 1.96
CA ALA A 31 0.66 -5.88 2.49
C ALA A 31 1.21 -6.01 3.91
N TYR A 32 2.42 -5.52 4.14
CA TYR A 32 3.02 -5.59 5.47
C TYR A 32 2.26 -4.72 6.46
N LEU A 33 1.97 -3.47 6.08
CA LEU A 33 1.28 -2.52 6.95
C LEU A 33 -0.16 -2.96 7.26
N SER A 34 -0.77 -3.76 6.42
CA SER A 34 -2.11 -4.28 6.71
C SER A 34 -2.14 -5.18 7.93
N SER A 35 -0.99 -5.79 8.26
CA SER A 35 -0.85 -6.67 9.43
C SER A 35 -0.06 -6.02 10.57
N VAL A 36 0.90 -5.16 10.24
CA VAL A 36 1.79 -4.53 11.22
C VAL A 36 1.81 -3.03 10.98
N SER A 37 1.09 -2.28 11.79
CA SER A 37 1.05 -0.83 11.71
C SER A 37 0.98 -0.24 13.12
N PRO A 38 1.86 0.70 13.48
CA PRO A 38 2.91 1.24 12.61
C PRO A 38 4.10 0.31 12.45
N ALA A 39 4.88 0.55 11.40
CA ALA A 39 6.14 -0.11 11.16
C ALA A 39 7.24 0.95 11.04
N SER A 40 8.44 0.62 11.52
CA SER A 40 9.56 1.54 11.41
C SER A 40 10.18 1.48 10.02
N PHE A 41 10.94 2.52 9.68
CA PHE A 41 11.66 2.58 8.40
C PHE A 41 12.61 1.39 8.21
N PRO A 42 13.48 1.07 9.18
CA PRO A 42 14.36 -0.11 9.04
C PRO A 42 13.58 -1.42 8.87
N GLU A 43 12.46 -1.54 9.55
CA GLU A 43 11.60 -2.73 9.45
C GLU A 43 11.05 -2.88 8.03
N LEU A 44 10.57 -1.80 7.44
CA LEU A 44 10.06 -1.81 6.07
C LEU A 44 11.17 -2.10 5.05
N ILE A 45 12.37 -1.56 5.28
CA ILE A 45 13.52 -1.84 4.42
C ILE A 45 13.82 -3.34 4.40
N ARG A 46 13.85 -3.97 5.57
CA ARG A 46 14.09 -5.42 5.65
C ARG A 46 12.99 -6.23 4.97
N LYS A 47 11.74 -5.87 5.21
CA LYS A 47 10.59 -6.63 4.70
C LYS A 47 10.40 -6.47 3.20
N THR A 48 10.76 -5.32 2.65
CA THR A 48 10.59 -5.05 1.22
C THR A 48 11.89 -5.22 0.44
N GLU A 49 13.00 -5.49 1.13
CA GLU A 49 14.32 -5.73 0.51
C GLU A 49 14.73 -4.58 -0.41
N THR A 50 14.58 -3.35 0.07
CA THR A 50 14.86 -2.16 -0.73
C THR A 50 15.86 -1.23 -0.03
N SER A 51 16.19 -0.13 -0.68
CA SER A 51 17.07 0.90 -0.14
C SER A 51 16.26 2.00 0.54
N ASN A 52 16.93 2.83 1.35
CA ASN A 52 16.32 4.00 1.97
C ASN A 52 15.69 4.93 0.93
N GLY A 53 16.41 5.21 -0.15
CA GLY A 53 15.93 6.12 -1.19
C GLY A 53 14.69 5.61 -1.90
N ASN A 54 14.68 4.33 -2.26
CA ASN A 54 13.53 3.72 -2.91
C ASN A 54 12.32 3.69 -1.97
N LEU A 55 12.53 3.31 -0.71
CA LEU A 55 11.43 3.28 0.25
C LEU A 55 10.84 4.68 0.42
N SER A 56 11.69 5.68 0.59
CA SER A 56 11.24 7.06 0.75
C SER A 56 10.39 7.53 -0.43
N THR A 57 10.84 7.25 -1.65
CA THR A 57 10.12 7.63 -2.87
C THR A 57 8.73 7.00 -2.92
N HIS A 58 8.65 5.71 -2.61
CA HIS A 58 7.39 4.99 -2.68
C HIS A 58 6.44 5.34 -1.52
N LEU A 59 6.99 5.62 -0.34
CA LEU A 59 6.17 6.10 0.78
C LEU A 59 5.58 7.46 0.48
N THR A 60 6.32 8.33 -0.20
CA THR A 60 5.79 9.64 -0.62
C THR A 60 4.57 9.46 -1.53
N LYS A 61 4.63 8.53 -2.47
CA LYS A 61 3.49 8.25 -3.36
C LYS A 61 2.28 7.71 -2.59
N LEU A 62 2.51 6.80 -1.66
CA LEU A 62 1.44 6.24 -0.84
C LEU A 62 0.84 7.30 0.08
N GLU A 63 1.66 8.17 0.64
CA GLU A 63 1.21 9.25 1.50
C GLU A 63 0.40 10.29 0.72
N SER A 64 0.85 10.63 -0.48
CA SER A 64 0.11 11.56 -1.36
C SER A 64 -1.27 11.04 -1.72
N ALA A 65 -1.42 9.73 -1.81
CA ALA A 65 -2.72 9.11 -2.06
C ALA A 65 -3.58 9.00 -0.78
N GLY A 66 -3.02 9.33 0.38
CA GLY A 66 -3.72 9.23 1.64
C GLY A 66 -3.70 7.84 2.27
N TYR A 67 -2.91 6.92 1.74
CA TYR A 67 -2.93 5.52 2.17
C TYR A 67 -2.04 5.24 3.36
N VAL A 68 -1.00 6.04 3.55
CA VAL A 68 -0.11 5.93 4.71
C VAL A 68 0.14 7.30 5.30
N ARG A 69 0.59 7.32 6.55
CA ARG A 69 1.01 8.53 7.25
C ARG A 69 2.37 8.25 7.87
N GLN A 70 3.29 9.17 7.68
CA GLN A 70 4.61 9.08 8.29
C GLN A 70 4.66 9.96 9.54
N GLU A 71 5.15 9.38 10.62
CA GLU A 71 5.29 10.05 11.89
C GLU A 71 6.77 10.09 12.25
N LYS A 72 7.35 11.29 12.30
CA LYS A 72 8.74 11.48 12.69
C LYS A 72 8.82 11.70 14.19
N GLY A 73 9.76 11.00 14.82
CA GLY A 73 9.96 11.10 16.25
C GLY A 73 11.34 10.55 16.61
N TYR A 74 11.41 9.99 17.80
CA TYR A 74 12.67 9.49 18.33
C TYR A 74 12.47 8.14 18.99
N SER A 75 13.48 7.29 18.88
CA SER A 75 13.63 6.09 19.68
C SER A 75 14.87 6.32 20.55
N GLY A 76 14.64 6.70 21.81
CA GLY A 76 15.73 7.20 22.65
C GLY A 76 16.25 8.52 22.07
N LYS A 77 17.54 8.57 21.73
CA LYS A 77 18.18 9.75 21.12
C LYS A 77 18.24 9.67 19.60
N ARG A 78 17.78 8.58 19.01
CA ARG A 78 17.86 8.39 17.56
C ARG A 78 16.58 8.85 16.89
N PRO A 79 16.67 9.63 15.80
CA PRO A 79 15.50 9.91 14.98
C PRO A 79 14.89 8.62 14.46
N GLN A 80 13.56 8.54 14.46
CA GLN A 80 12.84 7.38 13.98
C GLN A 80 11.61 7.85 13.21
N THR A 81 11.36 7.24 12.06
CA THR A 81 10.13 7.43 11.32
C THR A 81 9.28 6.17 11.44
N LEU A 82 8.05 6.35 11.88
CA LEU A 82 7.05 5.30 11.91
C LEU A 82 6.06 5.52 10.78
N VAL A 83 5.68 4.45 10.11
CA VAL A 83 4.74 4.48 9.00
C VAL A 83 3.46 3.77 9.43
N HIS A 84 2.35 4.50 9.36
CA HIS A 84 1.03 3.99 9.71
C HIS A 84 0.21 3.80 8.45
N ILE A 85 -0.53 2.70 8.36
CA ILE A 85 -1.58 2.61 7.36
C ILE A 85 -2.79 3.43 7.86
N THR A 86 -3.40 4.19 6.97
CA THR A 86 -4.57 5.01 7.31
C THR A 86 -5.85 4.18 7.13
N GLU A 87 -6.98 4.72 7.57
CA GLU A 87 -8.28 4.10 7.28
C GLU A 87 -8.52 4.02 5.78
N GLU A 88 -8.17 5.09 5.05
CA GLU A 88 -8.26 5.10 3.58
C GLU A 88 -7.36 4.03 2.97
N GLY A 89 -6.16 3.87 3.51
CA GLY A 89 -5.24 2.84 3.05
C GLY A 89 -5.77 1.43 3.29
N ARG A 90 -6.39 1.18 4.44
CA ARG A 90 -7.01 -0.12 4.72
C ARG A 90 -8.17 -0.41 3.78
N ALA A 91 -9.00 0.58 3.53
CA ALA A 91 -10.11 0.44 2.60
C ALA A 91 -9.61 0.18 1.18
N ALA A 92 -8.62 0.94 0.73
CA ALA A 92 -8.02 0.75 -0.58
C ALA A 92 -7.38 -0.64 -0.72
N TRP A 93 -6.73 -1.12 0.33
CA TRP A 93 -6.12 -2.45 0.35
C TRP A 93 -7.16 -3.55 0.17
N ILE A 94 -8.28 -3.45 0.90
CA ILE A 94 -9.37 -4.43 0.77
C ILE A 94 -9.95 -4.44 -0.64
N ILE A 95 -10.18 -3.25 -1.20
CA ILE A 95 -10.68 -3.11 -2.58
C ILE A 95 -9.67 -3.72 -3.56
N TYR A 96 -8.39 -3.43 -3.37
CA TYR A 96 -7.34 -3.99 -4.21
C TYR A 96 -7.34 -5.52 -4.19
N LEU A 97 -7.41 -6.11 -3.00
CA LEU A 97 -7.43 -7.57 -2.86
C LEU A 97 -8.67 -8.17 -3.55
N ASN A 98 -9.82 -7.56 -3.36
CA ASN A 98 -11.06 -8.05 -3.98
C ASN A 98 -10.99 -7.94 -5.51
N THR A 99 -10.47 -6.83 -6.03
CA THR A 99 -10.29 -6.64 -7.47
C THR A 99 -9.35 -7.70 -8.06
N MET A 100 -8.22 -7.92 -7.41
CA MET A 100 -7.25 -8.92 -7.87
C MET A 100 -7.84 -10.32 -7.82
N LYS A 101 -8.60 -10.63 -6.77
CA LYS A 101 -9.26 -11.91 -6.63
C LYS A 101 -10.21 -12.17 -7.78
N LEU A 102 -11.01 -11.17 -8.15
CA LEU A 102 -11.92 -11.29 -9.28
C LEU A 102 -11.18 -11.47 -10.60
N LEU A 103 -10.13 -10.71 -10.83
CA LEU A 103 -9.33 -10.81 -12.06
C LEU A 103 -8.65 -12.16 -12.18
N LEU A 104 -8.10 -12.69 -11.08
CA LEU A 104 -7.36 -13.94 -11.09
C LEU A 104 -8.29 -15.16 -11.17
N ASN A 105 -9.53 -15.01 -10.80
CA ASN A 105 -10.53 -16.08 -10.86
C ASN A 105 -11.45 -15.98 -12.07
N ALA A 106 -11.20 -15.02 -12.91
CA ALA A 106 -12.03 -14.81 -14.11
C ALA A 106 -11.75 -15.80 -15.22
#